data_51c77b7b443162bfe6da55ef269e72f8
#
_entry.id   51c77b7b443162bfe6da55ef269e72f8
#
_cell.length_a   1.000
_cell.length_b   1.000
_cell.length_c   1.000
_cell.angle_alpha   90.00
_cell.angle_beta   90.00
_cell.angle_gamma   90.00
#
_symmetry.space_group_name_H-M   'P 1'
#
loop_
_entity.id
_entity.type
_entity.pdbx_description
1 polymer ?
#
loop_
_entity_poly.entity_id
_entity_poly.type
_entity_poly.pdbx_seq_one_letter_code
_entity_poly.pdbx_strand_id
1 'polypeptide(L)'
;MSAPRCSRRLLRSLLVGGPGLASSRVAASRACSSSSSASGPRSPSSSSSSSPPDDRTTSSSSSSSSAPRYPGHRPLSPAQSALLTVAAGVGALVFPERADLVGAVGETTGGFYLRRVRDRMRSDPVGRSILDRAPRITDATLERAWGEPPGTFGREWAEFMGTRRFNPRDRPPVRFVDDPELAYVATRQREVHDLWHVLFACPTTVQGELALKALEFVQTGSPMNLLSAAMAPARLPATQRRQLRRLYYPWAWRAGNRAADLMCLDYEAELGTDLEELRMKWRISPAPAAAE
;
A
#
# COMPACT_ATOMS: atom_id res chain seq x y z
N MET A 1 -19.50 -5.18 -33.42
CA MET A 1 -18.36 -4.27 -33.55
C MET A 1 -17.51 -4.36 -32.28
N SER A 2 -16.30 -4.91 -32.43
CA SER A 2 -15.45 -5.33 -31.29
C SER A 2 -14.71 -4.15 -30.71
N ALA A 3 -14.85 -3.94 -29.38
CA ALA A 3 -14.07 -2.97 -28.62
C ALA A 3 -12.61 -3.44 -28.44
N PRO A 4 -11.62 -2.56 -28.45
CA PRO A 4 -10.21 -2.94 -28.46
C PRO A 4 -9.76 -3.50 -27.10
N ARG A 5 -9.21 -4.71 -27.15
CA ARG A 5 -8.70 -5.48 -26.01
C ARG A 5 -7.44 -4.89 -25.32
N CYS A 6 -6.94 -3.74 -25.77
CA CYS A 6 -5.65 -3.19 -25.32
C CYS A 6 -5.68 -2.48 -23.95
N SER A 7 -6.83 -1.91 -23.54
CA SER A 7 -6.91 -1.14 -22.27
C SER A 7 -6.91 -1.98 -21.00
N ARG A 8 -7.28 -3.27 -21.08
CA ARG A 8 -7.43 -4.10 -19.87
C ARG A 8 -6.11 -4.58 -19.24
N ARG A 9 -5.04 -4.69 -20.02
CA ARG A 9 -3.72 -5.13 -19.50
C ARG A 9 -3.00 -4.01 -18.73
N LEU A 10 -3.07 -2.77 -19.20
CA LEU A 10 -2.41 -1.64 -18.55
C LEU A 10 -2.99 -1.31 -17.16
N LEU A 11 -4.31 -1.43 -17.01
CA LEU A 11 -4.95 -1.19 -15.71
C LEU A 11 -4.55 -2.23 -14.65
N ARG A 12 -4.46 -3.51 -15.05
CA ARG A 12 -4.08 -4.57 -14.11
C ARG A 12 -2.65 -4.40 -13.57
N SER A 13 -1.73 -3.90 -14.39
CA SER A 13 -0.33 -3.72 -14.00
C SER A 13 -0.09 -2.51 -13.11
N LEU A 14 -0.93 -1.49 -13.18
CA LEU A 14 -0.84 -0.30 -12.30
C LEU A 14 -1.44 -0.54 -10.91
N LEU A 15 -2.38 -1.49 -10.80
CA LEU A 15 -3.14 -1.73 -9.58
C LEU A 15 -2.72 -3.01 -8.85
N VAL A 16 -2.22 -4.00 -9.57
CA VAL A 16 -1.92 -5.33 -9.03
C VAL A 16 -0.55 -5.78 -9.52
N GLY A 17 0.43 -5.75 -8.65
CA GLY A 17 1.71 -6.43 -8.87
C GLY A 17 1.50 -7.96 -8.83
N GLY A 18 0.98 -8.55 -9.91
CA GLY A 18 0.82 -9.99 -10.03
C GLY A 18 2.13 -10.67 -10.44
N PRO A 19 2.56 -11.76 -9.79
CA PRO A 19 3.68 -12.56 -10.24
C PRO A 19 3.29 -13.36 -11.47
N GLY A 20 4.19 -13.44 -12.43
CA GLY A 20 4.10 -14.30 -13.60
C GLY A 20 3.94 -15.77 -13.20
N LEU A 21 3.09 -16.44 -13.91
CA LEU A 21 2.81 -17.90 -13.83
C LEU A 21 4.10 -18.72 -13.94
N ALA A 22 4.44 -19.40 -12.84
CA ALA A 22 5.22 -20.62 -12.91
C ALA A 22 4.35 -21.77 -12.39
N SER A 23 3.84 -22.56 -13.31
CA SER A 23 3.18 -23.83 -13.08
C SER A 23 4.22 -24.84 -12.59
N SER A 24 4.09 -25.35 -11.37
CA SER A 24 4.68 -26.63 -11.01
C SER A 24 3.70 -27.42 -10.16
N ARG A 25 3.24 -28.49 -10.77
CA ARG A 25 2.52 -29.60 -10.11
C ARG A 25 3.47 -30.26 -9.13
N VAL A 26 3.07 -30.41 -7.89
CA VAL A 26 3.65 -31.40 -6.99
C VAL A 26 2.53 -32.18 -6.34
N ALA A 27 2.70 -33.48 -6.43
CA ALA A 27 1.80 -34.52 -6.04
C ALA A 27 1.63 -34.63 -4.51
N ALA A 28 0.48 -35.12 -4.12
CA ALA A 28 0.18 -35.58 -2.78
C ALA A 28 0.96 -36.83 -2.38
N SER A 29 1.46 -36.86 -1.16
CA SER A 29 1.84 -38.08 -0.48
C SER A 29 1.42 -38.04 0.98
N ARG A 30 0.63 -39.03 1.35
CA ARG A 30 0.18 -39.37 2.71
C ARG A 30 1.25 -40.18 3.41
N ALA A 31 1.37 -40.03 4.75
CA ALA A 31 1.45 -41.08 5.76
C ALA A 31 1.99 -40.46 7.06
N CYS A 32 1.30 -40.52 8.11
CA CYS A 32 0.93 -41.53 9.10
C CYS A 32 1.98 -41.74 10.20
N SER A 33 1.57 -41.35 11.42
CA SER A 33 1.66 -41.94 12.75
C SER A 33 3.02 -42.25 13.41
N SER A 34 3.17 -41.81 14.58
CA SER A 34 3.09 -42.44 15.93
C SER A 34 4.33 -42.23 16.82
N SER A 35 4.08 -41.65 17.95
CA SER A 35 4.24 -42.07 19.35
C SER A 35 5.65 -42.22 19.94
N SER A 36 5.79 -41.58 21.07
CA SER A 36 6.12 -42.02 22.44
C SER A 36 7.52 -41.73 22.99
N SER A 37 7.49 -40.97 24.03
CA SER A 37 7.94 -41.19 25.42
C SER A 37 9.44 -41.09 25.77
N ALA A 38 9.74 -40.21 26.65
CA ALA A 38 10.17 -40.30 28.03
C ALA A 38 11.65 -40.14 28.39
N SER A 39 11.81 -39.27 29.42
CA SER A 39 12.72 -39.27 30.55
C SER A 39 14.20 -38.83 30.40
N GLY A 40 14.48 -37.72 30.98
CA GLY A 40 15.52 -37.04 31.71
C GLY A 40 16.56 -37.84 32.51
N PRO A 41 17.23 -37.23 33.51
CA PRO A 41 18.24 -36.16 33.40
C PRO A 41 19.63 -36.62 33.93
N ARG A 42 20.70 -35.82 33.77
CA ARG A 42 21.79 -35.64 34.74
C ARG A 42 22.95 -34.77 34.22
N SER A 43 23.23 -33.69 34.90
CA SER A 43 24.58 -33.08 35.04
C SER A 43 25.40 -33.87 36.06
N PRO A 44 26.72 -33.68 36.33
CA PRO A 44 27.47 -32.43 36.34
C PRO A 44 28.99 -32.50 36.07
N SER A 45 29.63 -31.33 36.19
CA SER A 45 30.98 -31.00 36.68
C SER A 45 32.18 -31.17 35.73
N SER A 46 32.90 -30.17 35.53
CA SER A 46 33.93 -29.37 36.16
C SER A 46 35.29 -29.39 35.46
N SER A 47 35.86 -28.26 35.43
CA SER A 47 37.24 -27.84 35.63
C SER A 47 38.16 -27.61 34.41
N SER A 48 38.52 -26.40 34.33
CA SER A 48 39.80 -25.71 34.53
C SER A 48 40.70 -25.47 33.31
N SER A 49 40.97 -24.23 33.14
CA SER A 49 42.26 -23.51 33.06
C SER A 49 42.96 -23.34 31.72
N SER A 50 43.20 -22.10 31.49
CA SER A 50 44.41 -21.37 31.04
C SER A 50 44.29 -20.58 29.74
N SER A 51 44.36 -19.27 29.92
CA SER A 51 44.70 -18.23 28.94
C SER A 51 46.20 -18.09 28.75
N PRO A 52 46.72 -17.10 28.00
CA PRO A 52 46.51 -16.50 26.72
C PRO A 52 47.82 -16.53 25.85
N PRO A 53 48.18 -15.64 24.94
CA PRO A 53 47.55 -14.60 24.17
C PRO A 53 47.85 -14.72 22.66
N ASP A 54 47.20 -13.99 21.77
CA ASP A 54 47.86 -13.04 20.88
C ASP A 54 46.85 -12.24 20.03
N ASP A 55 47.18 -11.03 20.03
CA ASP A 55 46.73 -9.84 19.34
C ASP A 55 46.71 -10.05 17.81
N ARG A 56 45.54 -9.91 17.20
CA ARG A 56 45.39 -9.44 15.80
C ARG A 56 44.10 -8.64 15.69
N THR A 57 44.25 -7.35 15.79
CA THR A 57 43.34 -6.33 15.28
C THR A 57 42.97 -6.59 13.82
N THR A 58 41.90 -7.33 13.62
CA THR A 58 41.16 -7.26 12.35
C THR A 58 39.99 -6.33 12.60
N SER A 59 40.09 -5.13 12.05
CA SER A 59 39.00 -4.19 11.94
C SER A 59 37.86 -4.85 11.16
N SER A 60 37.01 -5.58 11.85
CA SER A 60 35.74 -6.00 11.31
C SER A 60 34.87 -4.77 11.21
N SER A 61 34.75 -4.25 9.99
CA SER A 61 33.68 -3.33 9.64
C SER A 61 32.36 -4.03 9.96
N SER A 62 31.82 -3.76 11.15
CA SER A 62 30.52 -4.23 11.58
C SER A 62 29.49 -3.55 10.68
N SER A 63 29.14 -4.21 9.58
CA SER A 63 27.89 -3.96 8.90
C SER A 63 26.78 -4.35 9.88
N SER A 64 26.28 -3.39 10.66
CA SER A 64 25.11 -3.56 11.49
C SER A 64 23.90 -3.76 10.57
N SER A 65 23.68 -5.00 10.14
CA SER A 65 22.41 -5.40 9.58
C SER A 65 21.40 -5.34 10.74
N SER A 66 20.65 -4.24 10.83
CA SER A 66 19.59 -4.11 11.82
C SER A 66 18.58 -5.23 11.58
N ALA A 67 18.16 -5.90 12.66
CA ALA A 67 17.16 -6.96 12.60
C ALA A 67 15.84 -6.43 12.00
N PRO A 68 15.06 -7.28 11.30
CA PRO A 68 13.73 -6.90 10.83
C PRO A 68 12.85 -6.41 11.97
N ARG A 69 12.17 -5.28 11.77
CA ARG A 69 11.35 -4.61 12.80
C ARG A 69 9.87 -4.98 12.74
N TYR A 70 9.43 -5.55 11.61
CA TYR A 70 8.07 -6.07 11.39
C TYR A 70 8.11 -7.14 10.29
N PRO A 71 7.07 -7.97 10.13
CA PRO A 71 7.02 -9.00 9.10
C PRO A 71 7.20 -8.41 7.69
N GLY A 72 8.19 -8.93 6.97
CA GLY A 72 8.53 -8.47 5.62
C GLY A 72 9.46 -7.25 5.55
N HIS A 73 9.85 -6.65 6.68
CA HIS A 73 10.82 -5.56 6.72
C HIS A 73 12.19 -6.01 6.19
N ARG A 74 12.78 -5.18 5.35
CA ARG A 74 14.12 -5.34 4.80
C ARG A 74 14.94 -4.09 5.13
N PRO A 75 15.75 -4.13 6.19
CA PRO A 75 16.58 -3.00 6.57
C PRO A 75 17.60 -2.71 5.47
N LEU A 76 17.77 -1.45 5.13
CA LEU A 76 18.72 -0.98 4.15
C LEU A 76 19.72 -0.03 4.81
N SER A 77 21.00 -0.16 4.45
CA SER A 77 21.96 0.89 4.75
C SER A 77 21.63 2.16 3.92
N PRO A 78 22.09 3.35 4.34
CA PRO A 78 21.85 4.58 3.57
C PRO A 78 22.30 4.49 2.11
N ALA A 79 23.43 3.83 1.84
CA ALA A 79 23.94 3.62 0.48
C ALA A 79 23.03 2.67 -0.33
N GLN A 80 22.56 1.58 0.27
CA GLN A 80 21.61 0.65 -0.36
C GLN A 80 20.28 1.33 -0.64
N SER A 81 19.77 2.16 0.30
CA SER A 81 18.55 2.92 0.13
C SER A 81 18.66 3.90 -1.05
N ALA A 82 19.77 4.66 -1.13
CA ALA A 82 20.02 5.58 -2.23
C ALA A 82 20.11 4.85 -3.58
N LEU A 83 20.85 3.73 -3.64
CA LEU A 83 20.97 2.92 -4.85
C LEU A 83 19.61 2.35 -5.28
N LEU A 84 18.85 1.80 -4.34
CA LEU A 84 17.51 1.27 -4.62
C LEU A 84 16.57 2.37 -5.11
N THR A 85 16.63 3.56 -4.51
CA THR A 85 15.82 4.72 -4.93
C THR A 85 16.10 5.08 -6.38
N VAL A 86 17.37 5.19 -6.76
CA VAL A 86 17.77 5.54 -8.13
C VAL A 86 17.38 4.43 -9.10
N ALA A 87 17.74 3.18 -8.80
CA ALA A 87 17.46 2.04 -9.67
C ALA A 87 15.94 1.83 -9.85
N ALA A 88 15.17 1.90 -8.75
CA ALA A 88 13.73 1.78 -8.81
C ALA A 88 13.07 2.97 -9.53
N GLY A 89 13.60 4.19 -9.34
CA GLY A 89 13.14 5.39 -10.04
C GLY A 89 13.33 5.30 -11.55
N VAL A 90 14.52 4.93 -12.01
CA VAL A 90 14.80 4.69 -13.43
C VAL A 90 13.93 3.54 -13.96
N GLY A 91 13.86 2.42 -13.22
CA GLY A 91 13.03 1.28 -13.58
C GLY A 91 11.54 1.64 -13.72
N ALA A 92 10.98 2.45 -12.81
CA ALA A 92 9.60 2.90 -12.89
C ALA A 92 9.33 3.83 -14.08
N LEU A 93 10.32 4.59 -14.53
CA LEU A 93 10.22 5.39 -15.75
C LEU A 93 10.23 4.54 -17.01
N VAL A 94 11.01 3.45 -17.03
CA VAL A 94 11.11 2.54 -18.18
C VAL A 94 9.94 1.55 -18.20
N PHE A 95 9.57 1.02 -17.03
CA PHE A 95 8.56 -0.01 -16.84
C PHE A 95 7.45 0.48 -15.89
N PRO A 96 6.58 1.40 -16.33
CA PRO A 96 5.57 2.02 -15.47
C PRO A 96 4.51 1.06 -14.95
N GLU A 97 4.40 -0.12 -15.55
CA GLU A 97 3.55 -1.22 -15.10
C GLU A 97 4.10 -1.93 -13.83
N ARG A 98 5.35 -1.69 -13.47
CA ARG A 98 6.02 -2.26 -12.29
C ARG A 98 5.67 -1.46 -11.04
N ALA A 99 4.50 -1.73 -10.45
CA ALA A 99 4.03 -1.08 -9.23
C ALA A 99 4.97 -1.30 -8.03
N ASP A 100 5.74 -2.39 -8.02
CA ASP A 100 6.73 -2.68 -7.00
C ASP A 100 7.92 -1.68 -7.03
N LEU A 101 8.34 -1.23 -8.20
CA LEU A 101 9.38 -0.20 -8.34
C LEU A 101 8.89 1.16 -7.85
N VAL A 102 7.66 1.51 -8.23
CA VAL A 102 6.99 2.73 -7.75
C VAL A 102 6.85 2.69 -6.22
N GLY A 103 6.45 1.54 -5.67
CA GLY A 103 6.38 1.31 -4.24
C GLY A 103 7.72 1.48 -3.53
N ALA A 104 8.79 0.91 -4.07
CA ALA A 104 10.13 1.01 -3.50
C ALA A 104 10.64 2.45 -3.45
N VAL A 105 10.44 3.25 -4.52
CA VAL A 105 10.77 4.68 -4.50
C VAL A 105 9.96 5.41 -3.43
N GLY A 106 8.65 5.14 -3.33
CA GLY A 106 7.78 5.75 -2.32
C GLY A 106 8.22 5.44 -0.89
N GLU A 107 8.70 4.22 -0.63
CA GLU A 107 9.17 3.81 0.69
C GLU A 107 10.52 4.43 1.05
N THR A 108 11.47 4.44 0.12
CA THR A 108 12.83 4.96 0.37
C THR A 108 12.88 6.48 0.43
N THR A 109 11.95 7.19 -0.22
CA THR A 109 11.86 8.66 -0.19
C THR A 109 10.77 9.18 0.73
N GLY A 110 9.91 8.29 1.24
CA GLY A 110 8.67 8.62 1.92
C GLY A 110 8.78 9.16 3.34
N GLY A 111 9.94 9.06 3.98
CA GLY A 111 10.08 9.31 5.41
C GLY A 111 9.55 10.68 5.89
N PHE A 112 9.67 11.73 5.09
CA PHE A 112 9.19 13.06 5.47
C PHE A 112 7.67 13.16 5.43
N TYR A 113 7.03 12.75 4.33
CA TYR A 113 5.58 12.84 4.22
C TYR A 113 4.86 11.87 5.15
N LEU A 114 5.40 10.65 5.34
CA LEU A 114 4.83 9.68 6.27
C LEU A 114 4.83 10.20 7.71
N ARG A 115 5.92 10.85 8.15
CA ARG A 115 5.95 11.51 9.47
C ARG A 115 4.86 12.58 9.57
N ARG A 116 4.72 13.42 8.54
CA ARG A 116 3.69 14.46 8.52
C ARG A 116 2.27 13.89 8.59
N VAL A 117 1.98 12.80 7.86
CA VAL A 117 0.68 12.11 7.92
C VAL A 117 0.46 11.53 9.31
N ARG A 118 1.43 10.79 9.84
CA ARG A 118 1.37 10.23 11.20
C ARG A 118 1.10 11.32 12.25
N ASP A 119 1.81 12.43 12.18
CA ASP A 119 1.69 13.50 13.18
C ASP A 119 0.29 14.16 13.13
N ARG A 120 -0.29 14.29 11.94
CA ARG A 120 -1.71 14.68 11.80
C ARG A 120 -2.65 13.65 12.42
N MET A 121 -2.46 12.37 12.11
CA MET A 121 -3.25 11.28 12.71
C MET A 121 -3.13 11.28 14.23
N ARG A 122 -1.93 11.48 14.78
CA ARG A 122 -1.72 11.60 16.24
C ARG A 122 -2.42 12.80 16.85
N SER A 123 -2.61 13.88 16.11
CA SER A 123 -3.28 15.10 16.58
C SER A 123 -4.81 14.97 16.59
N ASP A 124 -5.35 14.04 15.79
CA ASP A 124 -6.77 13.75 15.71
C ASP A 124 -7.15 12.57 16.64
N PRO A 125 -8.23 12.64 17.43
CA PRO A 125 -8.61 11.55 18.33
C PRO A 125 -8.88 10.22 17.62
N VAL A 126 -9.55 10.24 16.45
CA VAL A 126 -9.84 9.03 15.66
C VAL A 126 -8.56 8.53 14.99
N GLY A 127 -7.77 9.44 14.41
CA GLY A 127 -6.48 9.13 13.82
C GLY A 127 -5.52 8.46 14.82
N ARG A 128 -5.47 8.95 16.06
CA ARG A 128 -4.69 8.33 17.15
C ARG A 128 -5.18 6.93 17.46
N SER A 129 -6.49 6.74 17.61
CA SER A 129 -7.09 5.43 17.84
C SER A 129 -6.78 4.44 16.71
N ILE A 130 -6.74 4.93 15.45
CA ILE A 130 -6.33 4.12 14.29
C ILE A 130 -4.85 3.71 14.43
N LEU A 131 -3.96 4.62 14.78
CA LEU A 131 -2.54 4.29 14.98
C LEU A 131 -2.34 3.28 16.10
N ASP A 132 -3.05 3.43 17.22
CA ASP A 132 -2.94 2.54 18.39
C ASP A 132 -3.48 1.13 18.10
N ARG A 133 -4.59 1.00 17.40
CA ARG A 133 -5.22 -0.29 17.06
C ARG A 133 -4.62 -0.94 15.81
N ALA A 134 -4.01 -0.14 14.95
CA ALA A 134 -3.46 -0.53 13.67
C ALA A 134 -4.39 -1.45 12.82
N PRO A 135 -5.68 -1.07 12.61
CA PRO A 135 -6.62 -1.91 11.84
C PRO A 135 -6.15 -2.08 10.39
N ARG A 136 -6.54 -3.19 9.77
CA ARG A 136 -6.11 -3.56 8.42
C ARG A 136 -7.31 -3.85 7.53
N ILE A 137 -7.24 -3.41 6.29
CA ILE A 137 -8.18 -3.77 5.24
C ILE A 137 -7.78 -5.12 4.64
N THR A 138 -8.54 -6.16 4.99
CA THR A 138 -8.26 -7.55 4.65
C THR A 138 -9.43 -8.20 3.94
N ASP A 139 -9.28 -9.47 3.56
CA ASP A 139 -10.39 -10.26 3.00
C ASP A 139 -11.57 -10.35 3.99
N ALA A 140 -11.30 -10.47 5.29
CA ALA A 140 -12.34 -10.48 6.31
C ALA A 140 -13.10 -9.14 6.38
N THR A 141 -12.42 -8.02 6.10
CA THR A 141 -13.06 -6.71 5.97
C THR A 141 -13.97 -6.68 4.74
N LEU A 142 -13.53 -7.27 3.63
CA LEU A 142 -14.31 -7.38 2.39
C LEU A 142 -15.53 -8.29 2.56
N GLU A 143 -15.38 -9.41 3.26
CA GLU A 143 -16.50 -10.31 3.60
C GLU A 143 -17.57 -9.61 4.46
N ARG A 144 -17.13 -8.83 5.46
CA ARG A 144 -18.06 -8.00 6.24
C ARG A 144 -18.79 -6.99 5.37
N ALA A 145 -18.06 -6.31 4.48
CA ALA A 145 -18.62 -5.33 3.56
C ALA A 145 -19.68 -5.93 2.61
N TRP A 146 -19.53 -7.19 2.20
CA TRP A 146 -20.56 -7.91 1.45
C TRP A 146 -21.85 -8.17 2.25
N GLY A 147 -21.76 -8.24 3.56
CA GLY A 147 -22.91 -8.40 4.45
C GLY A 147 -23.69 -7.10 4.69
N GLU A 148 -23.16 -5.96 4.33
CA GLU A 148 -23.81 -4.66 4.55
C GLU A 148 -24.96 -4.43 3.54
N PRO A 149 -25.99 -3.65 3.92
CA PRO A 149 -27.11 -3.30 3.04
C PRO A 149 -26.65 -2.55 1.78
N PRO A 150 -27.40 -2.64 0.65
CA PRO A 150 -27.15 -1.82 -0.53
C PRO A 150 -27.21 -0.32 -0.20
N GLY A 151 -26.33 0.48 -0.84
CA GLY A 151 -26.23 1.92 -0.61
C GLY A 151 -25.30 2.29 0.55
N THR A 152 -24.88 1.32 1.38
CA THR A 152 -23.87 1.58 2.41
C THR A 152 -22.47 1.61 1.79
N PHE A 153 -21.58 2.33 2.44
CA PHE A 153 -20.18 2.45 1.99
C PHE A 153 -19.49 1.09 1.82
N GLY A 154 -19.68 0.17 2.77
CA GLY A 154 -19.10 -1.17 2.71
C GLY A 154 -19.64 -1.96 1.52
N ARG A 155 -20.96 -1.97 1.30
CA ARG A 155 -21.57 -2.70 0.19
C ARG A 155 -21.09 -2.16 -1.17
N GLU A 156 -21.08 -0.86 -1.35
CA GLU A 156 -20.59 -0.22 -2.57
C GLU A 156 -19.10 -0.54 -2.83
N TRP A 157 -18.28 -0.59 -1.76
CA TRP A 157 -16.90 -1.02 -1.89
C TRP A 157 -16.78 -2.50 -2.25
N ALA A 158 -17.55 -3.38 -1.64
CA ALA A 158 -17.55 -4.80 -1.96
C ALA A 158 -17.93 -5.05 -3.44
N GLU A 159 -18.95 -4.35 -3.94
CA GLU A 159 -19.36 -4.41 -5.34
C GLU A 159 -18.28 -3.84 -6.28
N PHE A 160 -17.63 -2.74 -5.89
CA PHE A 160 -16.50 -2.18 -6.61
C PHE A 160 -15.36 -3.20 -6.76
N MET A 161 -15.00 -3.88 -5.67
CA MET A 161 -13.94 -4.91 -5.66
C MET A 161 -14.36 -6.14 -6.48
N GLY A 162 -15.57 -6.65 -6.27
CA GLY A 162 -16.10 -7.85 -6.93
C GLY A 162 -16.21 -7.69 -8.45
N THR A 163 -16.77 -6.59 -8.94
CA THR A 163 -16.93 -6.33 -10.38
C THR A 163 -15.59 -6.24 -11.12
N ARG A 164 -14.54 -5.83 -10.41
CA ARG A 164 -13.17 -5.69 -10.95
C ARG A 164 -12.30 -6.91 -10.67
N ARG A 165 -12.77 -7.83 -9.83
CA ARG A 165 -12.00 -8.98 -9.35
C ARG A 165 -10.73 -8.54 -8.64
N PHE A 166 -10.81 -7.49 -7.85
CA PHE A 166 -9.74 -7.01 -6.99
C PHE A 166 -9.80 -7.70 -5.65
N ASN A 167 -8.63 -7.88 -5.02
CA ASN A 167 -8.53 -8.47 -3.71
C ASN A 167 -7.63 -7.60 -2.81
N PRO A 168 -8.00 -7.34 -1.55
CA PRO A 168 -7.17 -6.58 -0.62
C PRO A 168 -5.74 -7.12 -0.47
N ARG A 169 -5.56 -8.44 -0.53
CA ARG A 169 -4.25 -9.11 -0.44
C ARG A 169 -3.33 -8.87 -1.64
N ASP A 170 -3.84 -8.40 -2.77
CA ASP A 170 -3.03 -8.15 -3.97
C ASP A 170 -2.11 -6.93 -3.83
N ARG A 171 -2.25 -6.18 -2.73
CA ARG A 171 -1.43 -5.00 -2.44
C ARG A 171 -0.02 -5.39 -2.01
N PRO A 172 1.04 -4.84 -2.67
CA PRO A 172 2.41 -5.13 -2.26
C PRO A 172 2.67 -4.67 -0.82
N PRO A 173 3.31 -5.52 0.01
CA PRO A 173 3.64 -5.12 1.38
C PRO A 173 4.69 -4.01 1.42
N VAL A 174 4.66 -3.19 2.47
CA VAL A 174 5.72 -2.23 2.78
C VAL A 174 6.94 -2.97 3.32
N ARG A 175 8.14 -2.63 2.85
CA ARG A 175 9.37 -3.37 3.16
C ARG A 175 10.54 -2.52 3.62
N PHE A 176 10.65 -1.27 3.14
CA PHE A 176 11.85 -0.45 3.27
C PHE A 176 11.66 0.78 4.17
N VAL A 177 10.62 0.80 4.97
CA VAL A 177 10.36 1.85 5.97
C VAL A 177 10.80 1.32 7.32
N ASP A 178 11.86 1.89 7.91
CA ASP A 178 12.45 1.37 9.15
C ASP A 178 11.57 1.56 10.40
N ASP A 179 10.80 2.63 10.46
CA ASP A 179 9.90 2.91 11.58
C ASP A 179 8.60 2.10 11.40
N PRO A 180 8.25 1.19 12.35
CA PRO A 180 7.05 0.35 12.23
C PRO A 180 5.74 1.13 12.14
N GLU A 181 5.62 2.26 12.84
CA GLU A 181 4.43 3.08 12.78
C GLU A 181 4.30 3.80 11.43
N LEU A 182 5.42 4.30 10.88
CA LEU A 182 5.43 4.85 9.53
C LEU A 182 5.17 3.78 8.47
N ALA A 183 5.65 2.56 8.69
CA ALA A 183 5.34 1.42 7.83
C ALA A 183 3.84 1.10 7.85
N TYR A 184 3.20 1.19 9.03
CA TYR A 184 1.75 1.06 9.14
C TYR A 184 1.02 2.18 8.38
N VAL A 185 1.43 3.44 8.54
CA VAL A 185 0.84 4.58 7.80
C VAL A 185 0.94 4.37 6.29
N ALA A 186 2.10 3.94 5.79
CA ALA A 186 2.31 3.62 4.38
C ALA A 186 1.43 2.45 3.91
N THR A 187 1.26 1.43 4.75
CA THR A 187 0.40 0.28 4.49
C THR A 187 -1.07 0.72 4.43
N ARG A 188 -1.53 1.48 5.44
CA ARG A 188 -2.88 2.03 5.51
C ARG A 188 -3.22 2.85 4.26
N GLN A 189 -2.32 3.74 3.83
CA GLN A 189 -2.50 4.54 2.62
C GLN A 189 -2.72 3.67 1.37
N ARG A 190 -2.00 2.55 1.25
CA ARG A 190 -2.18 1.61 0.13
C ARG A 190 -3.51 0.87 0.21
N GLU A 191 -3.88 0.44 1.40
CA GLU A 191 -5.11 -0.32 1.64
C GLU A 191 -6.37 0.50 1.39
N VAL A 192 -6.38 1.78 1.77
CA VAL A 192 -7.55 2.63 1.61
C VAL A 192 -7.74 3.19 0.20
N HIS A 193 -6.80 3.00 -0.70
CA HIS A 193 -6.87 3.52 -2.07
C HIS A 193 -8.14 3.10 -2.81
N ASP A 194 -8.55 1.83 -2.73
CA ASP A 194 -9.77 1.34 -3.40
C ASP A 194 -11.04 1.89 -2.77
N LEU A 195 -11.01 2.14 -1.45
CA LEU A 195 -12.10 2.79 -0.73
C LEU A 195 -12.26 4.26 -1.18
N TRP A 196 -11.16 4.92 -1.54
CA TRP A 196 -11.23 6.29 -2.07
C TRP A 196 -11.83 6.34 -3.47
N HIS A 197 -11.65 5.30 -4.31
CA HIS A 197 -12.38 5.19 -5.57
C HIS A 197 -13.89 5.25 -5.35
N VAL A 198 -14.39 4.54 -4.34
CA VAL A 198 -15.81 4.52 -3.99
C VAL A 198 -16.25 5.84 -3.39
N LEU A 199 -15.54 6.36 -2.39
CA LEU A 199 -15.89 7.63 -1.76
C LEU A 199 -15.99 8.78 -2.75
N PHE A 200 -15.04 8.87 -3.66
CA PHE A 200 -15.01 9.93 -4.66
C PHE A 200 -15.72 9.58 -5.98
N ALA A 201 -16.37 8.42 -6.07
CA ALA A 201 -16.94 7.92 -7.33
C ALA A 201 -15.93 8.02 -8.51
N CYS A 202 -14.64 7.83 -8.21
CA CYS A 202 -13.58 8.01 -9.19
C CYS A 202 -13.43 6.74 -10.03
N PRO A 203 -13.52 6.81 -11.38
CA PRO A 203 -13.46 5.62 -12.21
C PRO A 203 -12.06 4.99 -12.21
N THR A 204 -11.99 3.68 -12.45
CA THR A 204 -10.72 2.93 -12.59
C THR A 204 -10.15 2.98 -14.01
N THR A 205 -10.43 4.03 -14.77
CA THR A 205 -9.75 4.34 -16.02
C THR A 205 -8.37 4.93 -15.73
N VAL A 206 -7.45 4.92 -16.70
CA VAL A 206 -6.12 5.54 -16.49
C VAL A 206 -6.23 7.00 -16.05
N GLN A 207 -7.20 7.75 -16.59
CA GLN A 207 -7.45 9.14 -16.19
C GLN A 207 -7.97 9.23 -14.76
N GLY A 208 -8.90 8.36 -14.37
CA GLY A 208 -9.41 8.31 -13.00
C GLY A 208 -8.33 7.93 -12.00
N GLU A 209 -7.47 6.95 -12.33
CA GLU A 209 -6.33 6.59 -11.49
C GLU A 209 -5.39 7.79 -11.28
N LEU A 210 -5.06 8.51 -12.34
CA LEU A 210 -4.19 9.68 -12.24
C LEU A 210 -4.85 10.84 -11.48
N ALA A 211 -6.15 10.99 -11.62
CA ALA A 211 -6.94 11.95 -10.86
C ALA A 211 -6.93 11.60 -9.36
N LEU A 212 -7.12 10.32 -9.03
CA LEU A 212 -7.06 9.85 -7.65
C LEU A 212 -5.64 9.99 -7.08
N LYS A 213 -4.58 9.72 -7.85
CA LYS A 213 -3.20 9.99 -7.43
C LYS A 213 -2.95 11.48 -7.14
N ALA A 214 -3.53 12.38 -7.94
CA ALA A 214 -3.46 13.81 -7.65
C ALA A 214 -4.18 14.18 -6.33
N LEU A 215 -5.36 13.59 -6.08
CA LEU A 215 -6.11 13.78 -4.84
C LEU A 215 -5.36 13.19 -3.63
N GLU A 216 -4.80 11.99 -3.76
CA GLU A 216 -3.96 11.36 -2.73
C GLU A 216 -2.75 12.24 -2.39
N PHE A 217 -2.12 12.87 -3.40
CA PHE A 217 -1.05 13.82 -3.16
C PHE A 217 -1.53 15.01 -2.33
N VAL A 218 -2.67 15.60 -2.67
CA VAL A 218 -3.25 16.74 -1.90
C VAL A 218 -3.50 16.35 -0.46
N GLN A 219 -4.03 15.17 -0.22
CA GLN A 219 -4.36 14.68 1.12
C GLN A 219 -3.11 14.27 1.93
N THR A 220 -2.12 13.64 1.32
CA THR A 220 -1.02 13.01 2.05
C THR A 220 0.33 13.72 1.86
N GLY A 221 0.52 14.43 0.75
CA GLY A 221 1.81 14.98 0.35
C GLY A 221 2.78 13.94 -0.20
N SER A 222 2.30 12.74 -0.60
CA SER A 222 3.14 11.66 -1.12
C SER A 222 3.87 12.06 -2.41
N PRO A 223 5.22 12.11 -2.43
CA PRO A 223 5.98 12.47 -3.62
C PRO A 223 5.72 11.53 -4.80
N MET A 224 5.47 10.26 -4.53
CA MET A 224 5.17 9.27 -5.58
C MET A 224 3.84 9.52 -6.27
N ASN A 225 2.83 9.95 -5.51
CA ASN A 225 1.54 10.31 -6.07
C ASN A 225 1.65 11.55 -6.95
N LEU A 226 2.44 12.54 -6.51
CA LEU A 226 2.77 13.72 -7.33
C LEU A 226 3.51 13.32 -8.62
N LEU A 227 4.54 12.48 -8.51
CA LEU A 227 5.31 12.03 -9.65
C LEU A 227 4.43 11.26 -10.65
N SER A 228 3.57 10.36 -10.16
CA SER A 228 2.62 9.62 -10.99
C SER A 228 1.66 10.56 -11.72
N ALA A 229 1.08 11.52 -11.02
CA ALA A 229 0.18 12.52 -11.59
C ALA A 229 0.87 13.45 -12.61
N ALA A 230 2.15 13.76 -12.41
CA ALA A 230 2.91 14.67 -13.29
C ALA A 230 3.44 13.96 -14.55
N MET A 231 3.97 12.75 -14.41
CA MET A 231 4.73 12.08 -15.48
C MET A 231 3.87 11.15 -16.35
N ALA A 232 2.95 10.39 -15.74
CA ALA A 232 2.16 9.42 -16.48
C ALA A 232 1.25 10.03 -17.57
N PRO A 233 0.75 11.28 -17.46
CA PRO A 233 -0.04 11.91 -18.54
C PRO A 233 0.69 12.02 -19.88
N ALA A 234 2.02 12.06 -19.90
CA ALA A 234 2.79 12.12 -21.13
C ALA A 234 2.50 10.94 -22.08
N ARG A 235 2.07 9.80 -21.52
CA ARG A 235 1.73 8.57 -22.26
C ARG A 235 0.28 8.50 -22.72
N LEU A 236 -0.56 9.45 -22.31
CA LEU A 236 -1.98 9.50 -22.69
C LEU A 236 -2.17 10.15 -24.06
N PRO A 237 -3.20 9.73 -24.83
CA PRO A 237 -3.68 10.49 -25.98
C PRO A 237 -3.96 11.96 -25.63
N ALA A 238 -3.78 12.85 -26.60
CA ALA A 238 -3.91 14.30 -26.38
C ALA A 238 -5.27 14.70 -25.79
N THR A 239 -6.35 14.06 -26.23
CA THR A 239 -7.71 14.28 -25.73
C THR A 239 -7.83 13.92 -24.25
N GLN A 240 -7.38 12.73 -23.86
CA GLN A 240 -7.41 12.27 -22.47
C GLN A 240 -6.52 13.13 -21.57
N ARG A 241 -5.33 13.52 -22.04
CA ARG A 241 -4.44 14.43 -21.32
C ARG A 241 -5.06 15.81 -21.13
N ARG A 242 -5.79 16.33 -22.13
CA ARG A 242 -6.53 17.60 -22.03
C ARG A 242 -7.64 17.51 -20.99
N GLN A 243 -8.44 16.44 -21.03
CA GLN A 243 -9.51 16.19 -20.06
C GLN A 243 -8.97 16.08 -18.64
N LEU A 244 -7.88 15.32 -18.44
CA LEU A 244 -7.22 15.19 -17.15
C LEU A 244 -6.81 16.55 -16.57
N ARG A 245 -6.14 17.41 -17.39
CA ARG A 245 -5.68 18.73 -16.95
C ARG A 245 -6.81 19.73 -16.73
N ARG A 246 -7.87 19.69 -17.52
CA ARG A 246 -8.94 20.71 -17.46
C ARG A 246 -10.06 20.36 -16.50
N LEU A 247 -10.30 19.07 -16.25
CA LEU A 247 -11.43 18.60 -15.48
C LEU A 247 -10.97 17.90 -14.19
N TYR A 248 -10.19 16.84 -14.32
CA TYR A 248 -9.86 15.97 -13.18
C TYR A 248 -8.86 16.59 -12.22
N TYR A 249 -7.77 17.19 -12.64
CA TYR A 249 -6.80 17.79 -11.74
C TYR A 249 -7.34 19.00 -10.96
N PRO A 250 -8.08 19.95 -11.57
CA PRO A 250 -8.73 21.00 -10.80
C PRO A 250 -9.77 20.47 -9.80
N TRP A 251 -10.48 19.39 -10.18
CA TRP A 251 -11.37 18.69 -9.25
C TRP A 251 -10.59 18.06 -8.10
N ALA A 252 -9.57 17.23 -8.38
CA ALA A 252 -8.76 16.55 -7.39
C ALA A 252 -8.15 17.52 -6.37
N TRP A 253 -7.67 18.66 -6.85
CA TRP A 253 -7.16 19.73 -5.98
C TRP A 253 -8.24 20.28 -5.05
N ARG A 254 -9.40 20.65 -5.59
CA ARG A 254 -10.52 21.19 -4.79
C ARG A 254 -11.08 20.16 -3.84
N ALA A 255 -11.35 18.96 -4.33
CA ALA A 255 -11.94 17.87 -3.54
C ALA A 255 -11.00 17.43 -2.41
N GLY A 256 -9.71 17.27 -2.71
CA GLY A 256 -8.71 16.88 -1.72
C GLY A 256 -8.50 17.92 -0.61
N ASN A 257 -8.57 19.23 -0.94
CA ASN A 257 -8.46 20.30 0.06
C ASN A 257 -9.76 20.50 0.85
N ARG A 258 -10.92 20.18 0.26
CA ARG A 258 -12.22 20.32 0.93
C ARG A 258 -12.51 19.17 1.89
N ALA A 259 -12.16 17.96 1.50
CA ALA A 259 -12.37 16.77 2.34
C ALA A 259 -11.63 16.91 3.68
N ALA A 260 -12.20 16.32 4.72
CA ALA A 260 -11.48 16.13 5.98
C ALA A 260 -10.26 15.22 5.78
N ASP A 261 -9.42 15.08 6.80
CA ASP A 261 -8.23 14.21 6.70
C ASP A 261 -8.66 12.74 6.61
N LEU A 262 -8.61 12.19 5.41
CA LEU A 262 -9.08 10.83 5.14
C LEU A 262 -8.18 9.74 5.76
N MET A 263 -6.97 10.07 6.20
CA MET A 263 -6.16 9.13 6.98
C MET A 263 -6.67 8.98 8.42
N CYS A 264 -7.51 9.91 8.88
CA CYS A 264 -8.21 9.85 10.17
C CYS A 264 -9.62 9.22 10.08
N LEU A 265 -10.04 8.70 8.92
CA LEU A 265 -11.30 7.99 8.75
C LEU A 265 -11.13 6.52 9.19
N ASP A 266 -11.98 6.07 10.11
CA ASP A 266 -12.07 4.67 10.54
C ASP A 266 -12.97 3.89 9.57
N TYR A 267 -12.39 3.47 8.46
CA TYR A 267 -13.10 2.80 7.37
C TYR A 267 -13.83 1.54 7.82
N GLU A 268 -13.21 0.79 8.73
CA GLU A 268 -13.74 -0.46 9.25
C GLU A 268 -14.98 -0.26 10.13
N ALA A 269 -15.07 0.89 10.78
CA ALA A 269 -16.23 1.28 11.57
C ALA A 269 -17.37 1.86 10.72
N GLU A 270 -17.06 2.43 9.57
CA GLU A 270 -18.02 3.12 8.71
C GLU A 270 -18.59 2.24 7.58
N LEU A 271 -18.31 0.94 7.56
CA LEU A 271 -18.83 0.06 6.49
C LEU A 271 -20.34 0.05 6.36
N GLY A 272 -21.06 0.10 7.49
CA GLY A 272 -22.53 0.13 7.52
C GLY A 272 -23.16 1.52 7.33
N THR A 273 -22.34 2.58 7.21
CA THR A 273 -22.83 3.94 7.02
C THR A 273 -23.30 4.15 5.58
N ASP A 274 -24.42 4.84 5.39
CA ASP A 274 -24.87 5.26 4.05
C ASP A 274 -23.76 6.05 3.33
N LEU A 275 -23.53 5.75 2.05
CA LEU A 275 -22.41 6.33 1.31
C LEU A 275 -22.54 7.86 1.14
N GLU A 276 -23.76 8.35 0.90
CA GLU A 276 -23.97 9.79 0.72
C GLU A 276 -23.89 10.54 2.06
N GLU A 277 -24.37 9.93 3.14
CA GLU A 277 -24.20 10.47 4.50
C GLU A 277 -22.71 10.56 4.85
N LEU A 278 -21.93 9.51 4.56
CA LEU A 278 -20.49 9.50 4.79
C LEU A 278 -19.76 10.58 3.96
N ARG A 279 -20.15 10.75 2.70
CA ARG A 279 -19.63 11.83 1.83
C ARG A 279 -19.91 13.22 2.40
N MET A 280 -21.12 13.45 2.88
CA MET A 280 -21.49 14.73 3.51
C MET A 280 -20.68 14.96 4.78
N LYS A 281 -20.64 14.00 5.69
CA LYS A 281 -19.90 14.05 6.95
C LYS A 281 -18.41 14.40 6.74
N TRP A 282 -17.78 13.81 5.73
CA TRP A 282 -16.37 13.99 5.43
C TRP A 282 -16.10 15.03 4.34
N ARG A 283 -17.12 15.77 3.89
CA ARG A 283 -17.02 16.83 2.88
C ARG A 283 -16.43 16.36 1.56
N ILE A 284 -16.74 15.14 1.19
CA ILE A 284 -16.25 14.48 -0.03
C ILE A 284 -17.08 14.97 -1.21
N SER A 285 -16.39 15.39 -2.26
CA SER A 285 -17.01 15.80 -3.53
C SER A 285 -16.68 14.76 -4.61
N PRO A 286 -17.66 14.01 -5.13
CA PRO A 286 -17.45 13.00 -6.16
C PRO A 286 -16.75 13.55 -7.42
N ALA A 287 -16.07 12.67 -8.14
CA ALA A 287 -15.41 13.00 -9.39
C ALA A 287 -16.44 13.41 -10.45
N PRO A 288 -16.09 14.35 -11.35
CA PRO A 288 -16.95 14.69 -12.45
C PRO A 288 -17.16 13.49 -13.34
N ALA A 289 -18.41 13.28 -13.79
CA ALA A 289 -18.69 12.26 -14.81
C ALA A 289 -17.81 12.51 -16.04
N ALA A 290 -17.25 11.43 -16.60
CA ALA A 290 -16.56 11.53 -17.88
C ALA A 290 -17.57 12.05 -18.91
N ALA A 291 -17.31 13.18 -19.52
CA ALA A 291 -18.09 13.58 -20.70
C ALA A 291 -17.85 12.50 -21.78
N GLU A 292 -18.92 11.89 -22.25
CA GLU A 292 -18.93 10.92 -23.35
C GLU A 292 -18.31 11.50 -24.63
#